data_1e970c7f4a68e1c94022aa9e672a88a9
#
_entry.id   1e970c7f4a68e1c94022aa9e672a88a9
#
_cell.length_a   1.000
_cell.length_b   1.000
_cell.length_c   1.000
_cell.angle_alpha   90.00
_cell.angle_beta   90.00
_cell.angle_gamma   90.00
#
_symmetry.space_group_name_H-M   'P 1'
#
loop_
_entity.id
_entity.type
_entity.pdbx_description
1 polymer ?
#
loop_
_entity_poly.entity_id
_entity_poly.type
_entity_poly.pdbx_seq_one_letter_code
_entity_poly.pdbx_strand_id
1 'polypeptide(L)'
;METLFDFFAQLSATARSTIDEAIGQGLDPSDKSVEGVAYDPVTEADRSVERALRSMIGARFPLDGIVGEEFGADRPKAKRVWSLDPIDGTRQLVCGLPCWTVLVALVEDGVPICGMIDAPRLGELVVGDGQRALMLEPAGPRELRTSGVTRLDEARLSTTDPYLFASDAAPRFECLRKAARLTRFGLDGYAYARLAAGTIDLVAEAGLKPHDWQALVPVIRGAGGTVGNWDGGDELSAGEILAAASQPLFDEAVAVLSSARIS
;
A
#
# COMPACT_ATOMS: atom_id res chain seq x y z
N MET A 1 21.85 18.62 3.19
CA MET A 1 20.63 18.85 2.38
C MET A 1 19.66 17.76 2.79
N GLU A 2 18.46 18.13 3.20
CA GLU A 2 17.41 17.21 3.60
C GLU A 2 17.01 16.31 2.41
N THR A 3 16.98 15.01 2.65
CA THR A 3 16.61 14.03 1.61
C THR A 3 15.08 13.88 1.54
N LEU A 4 14.56 13.28 0.47
CA LEU A 4 13.15 12.95 0.37
C LEU A 4 12.72 11.95 1.47
N PHE A 5 13.60 11.03 1.86
CA PHE A 5 13.33 10.09 2.96
C PHE A 5 13.25 10.79 4.33
N ASP A 6 14.05 11.85 4.56
CA ASP A 6 13.91 12.68 5.77
C ASP A 6 12.54 13.38 5.80
N PHE A 7 12.05 13.82 4.66
CA PHE A 7 10.72 14.43 4.57
C PHE A 7 9.61 13.39 4.80
N PHE A 8 9.72 12.18 4.29
CA PHE A 8 8.79 11.10 4.62
C PHE A 8 8.78 10.78 6.13
N ALA A 9 9.93 10.79 6.78
CA ALA A 9 9.99 10.62 8.24
C ALA A 9 9.23 11.74 8.99
N GLN A 10 9.27 12.98 8.51
CA GLN A 10 8.50 14.09 9.08
C GLN A 10 7.00 13.92 8.82
N LEU A 11 6.60 13.50 7.62
CA LEU A 11 5.20 13.18 7.31
C LEU A 11 4.67 12.07 8.24
N SER A 12 5.44 10.99 8.42
CA SER A 12 5.12 9.91 9.35
C SER A 12 4.94 10.42 10.79
N ALA A 13 5.89 11.21 11.29
CA ALA A 13 5.81 11.75 12.66
C ALA A 13 4.54 12.60 12.86
N THR A 14 4.20 13.44 11.88
CA THR A 14 2.98 14.26 11.91
C THR A 14 1.72 13.39 11.82
N ALA A 15 1.67 12.41 10.92
CA ALA A 15 0.54 11.48 10.82
C ALA A 15 0.30 10.75 12.14
N ARG A 16 1.36 10.17 12.73
CA ARG A 16 1.28 9.45 14.02
C ARG A 16 0.73 10.33 15.14
N SER A 17 1.26 11.55 15.30
CA SER A 17 0.76 12.50 16.32
C SER A 17 -0.71 12.85 16.10
N THR A 18 -1.11 13.13 14.87
CA THR A 18 -2.50 13.46 14.51
C THR A 18 -3.45 12.30 14.78
N ILE A 19 -3.03 11.06 14.46
CA ILE A 19 -3.82 9.86 14.72
C ILE A 19 -3.98 9.62 16.22
N ASP A 20 -2.90 9.77 17.01
CA ASP A 20 -2.96 9.59 18.46
C ASP A 20 -3.89 10.59 19.13
N GLU A 21 -3.91 11.86 18.67
CA GLU A 21 -4.84 12.88 19.12
C GLU A 21 -6.30 12.51 18.78
N ALA A 22 -6.55 12.07 17.54
CA ALA A 22 -7.90 11.68 17.10
C ALA A 22 -8.42 10.47 17.87
N ILE A 23 -7.60 9.43 18.06
CA ILE A 23 -7.96 8.25 18.85
C ILE A 23 -8.23 8.62 20.32
N GLY A 24 -7.44 9.56 20.88
CA GLY A 24 -7.66 10.08 22.23
C GLY A 24 -9.00 10.79 22.42
N GLN A 25 -9.57 11.33 21.35
CA GLN A 25 -10.91 11.97 21.33
C GLN A 25 -12.05 10.96 21.10
N GLY A 26 -11.74 9.73 20.73
CA GLY A 26 -12.69 8.67 20.37
C GLY A 26 -12.87 8.55 18.86
N LEU A 27 -12.87 7.32 18.37
CA LEU A 27 -13.19 7.02 16.97
C LEU A 27 -14.71 6.89 16.81
N ASP A 28 -15.31 7.76 16.00
CA ASP A 28 -16.70 7.66 15.60
C ASP A 28 -16.73 7.40 14.08
N PRO A 29 -16.73 6.13 13.65
CA PRO A 29 -16.68 5.80 12.23
C PRO A 29 -18.00 6.12 11.55
N SER A 30 -17.93 6.84 10.44
CA SER A 30 -19.04 7.01 9.51
C SER A 30 -18.87 6.08 8.31
N ASP A 31 -19.98 5.73 7.66
CA ASP A 31 -20.00 4.88 6.47
C ASP A 31 -19.96 5.76 5.21
N LYS A 32 -18.94 5.59 4.37
CA LYS A 32 -18.83 6.26 3.06
C LYS A 32 -19.20 5.35 1.88
N SER A 33 -19.67 4.11 2.15
CA SER A 33 -20.10 3.20 1.10
C SER A 33 -21.28 3.78 0.31
N VAL A 34 -21.36 3.42 -0.98
CA VAL A 34 -22.55 3.66 -1.80
C VAL A 34 -23.48 2.46 -1.74
N GLU A 35 -24.77 2.65 -2.10
CA GLU A 35 -25.78 1.59 -2.07
C GLU A 35 -25.31 0.33 -2.84
N GLY A 36 -25.36 -0.82 -2.18
CA GLY A 36 -24.94 -2.11 -2.75
C GLY A 36 -23.43 -2.43 -2.60
N VAL A 37 -22.66 -1.56 -1.97
CA VAL A 37 -21.24 -1.78 -1.67
C VAL A 37 -21.06 -2.18 -0.20
N ALA A 38 -20.05 -2.99 0.11
CA ALA A 38 -19.73 -3.36 1.48
C ALA A 38 -19.39 -2.12 2.33
N TYR A 39 -19.68 -2.19 3.63
CA TYR A 39 -19.37 -1.15 4.62
C TYR A 39 -17.94 -0.62 4.47
N ASP A 40 -17.81 0.69 4.24
CA ASP A 40 -16.56 1.40 4.02
C ASP A 40 -16.38 2.51 5.08
N PRO A 41 -15.78 2.20 6.24
CA PRO A 41 -15.67 3.14 7.34
C PRO A 41 -14.65 4.25 7.02
N VAL A 42 -14.98 5.47 7.45
CA VAL A 42 -14.06 6.59 7.54
C VAL A 42 -14.19 7.22 8.92
N THR A 43 -13.10 7.71 9.47
CA THR A 43 -13.08 8.38 10.75
C THR A 43 -12.60 9.83 10.61
N GLU A 44 -12.78 10.65 11.65
CA GLU A 44 -12.18 12.00 11.67
C GLU A 44 -10.64 11.92 11.70
N ALA A 45 -10.07 10.77 12.11
CA ALA A 45 -8.62 10.55 12.03
C ALA A 45 -8.14 10.60 10.58
N ASP A 46 -8.81 9.90 9.65
CA ASP A 46 -8.47 9.88 8.22
C ASP A 46 -8.40 11.31 7.66
N ARG A 47 -9.47 12.10 7.91
CA ARG A 47 -9.55 13.49 7.43
C ARG A 47 -8.51 14.40 8.07
N SER A 48 -8.26 14.24 9.37
CA SER A 48 -7.29 15.08 10.09
C SER A 48 -5.87 14.81 9.62
N VAL A 49 -5.52 13.54 9.41
CA VAL A 49 -4.20 13.15 8.87
C VAL A 49 -4.02 13.72 7.47
N GLU A 50 -4.99 13.53 6.57
CA GLU A 50 -4.84 14.04 5.21
C GLU A 50 -4.68 15.56 5.19
N ARG A 51 -5.44 16.31 6.01
CA ARG A 51 -5.28 17.78 6.14
C ARG A 51 -3.86 18.17 6.59
N ALA A 52 -3.31 17.46 7.58
CA ALA A 52 -1.98 17.71 8.09
C ALA A 52 -0.90 17.45 7.04
N LEU A 53 -0.97 16.29 6.36
CA LEU A 53 -0.03 15.92 5.29
C LEU A 53 -0.09 16.90 4.12
N ARG A 54 -1.30 17.29 3.66
CA ARG A 54 -1.49 18.31 2.61
C ARG A 54 -0.85 19.65 2.98
N SER A 55 -1.01 20.08 4.24
CA SER A 55 -0.42 21.33 4.72
C SER A 55 1.10 21.30 4.65
N MET A 56 1.74 20.21 5.11
CA MET A 56 3.19 20.05 5.07
C MET A 56 3.74 19.98 3.63
N ILE A 57 3.08 19.17 2.78
CA ILE A 57 3.47 19.03 1.38
C ILE A 57 3.32 20.37 0.64
N GLY A 58 2.19 21.05 0.79
CA GLY A 58 1.94 22.34 0.15
C GLY A 58 2.90 23.44 0.58
N ALA A 59 3.32 23.45 1.86
CA ALA A 59 4.33 24.38 2.35
C ALA A 59 5.74 24.09 1.78
N ARG A 60 6.10 22.83 1.62
CA ARG A 60 7.44 22.40 1.17
C ARG A 60 7.58 22.34 -0.35
N PHE A 61 6.50 21.96 -1.04
CA PHE A 61 6.44 21.74 -2.50
C PHE A 61 5.23 22.45 -3.12
N PRO A 62 5.20 23.80 -3.13
CA PRO A 62 4.01 24.58 -3.49
C PRO A 62 3.58 24.43 -4.94
N LEU A 63 4.43 23.89 -5.82
CA LEU A 63 4.13 23.67 -7.24
C LEU A 63 3.65 22.24 -7.54
N ASP A 64 3.79 21.31 -6.59
CA ASP A 64 3.35 19.93 -6.76
C ASP A 64 1.82 19.81 -6.63
N GLY A 65 1.24 18.80 -7.26
CA GLY A 65 -0.13 18.41 -7.06
C GLY A 65 -0.28 17.49 -5.85
N ILE A 66 -1.51 17.35 -5.34
CA ILE A 66 -1.84 16.40 -4.29
C ILE A 66 -3.16 15.71 -4.66
N VAL A 67 -3.18 14.39 -4.60
CA VAL A 67 -4.39 13.56 -4.72
C VAL A 67 -4.50 12.74 -3.45
N GLY A 68 -5.61 12.82 -2.75
CA GLY A 68 -5.84 12.06 -1.54
C GLY A 68 -7.20 11.40 -1.56
N GLU A 69 -7.38 10.43 -0.71
CA GLU A 69 -8.60 9.64 -0.59
C GLU A 69 -9.78 10.50 -0.11
N GLU A 70 -9.56 11.36 0.90
CA GLU A 70 -10.62 12.06 1.62
C GLU A 70 -10.99 13.42 1.01
N PHE A 71 -10.02 14.16 0.48
CA PHE A 71 -10.24 15.51 -0.06
C PHE A 71 -10.01 15.61 -1.59
N GLY A 72 -9.82 14.46 -2.27
CA GLY A 72 -9.69 14.43 -3.72
C GLY A 72 -8.42 15.13 -4.23
N ALA A 73 -8.52 15.77 -5.40
CA ALA A 73 -7.36 16.23 -6.15
C ALA A 73 -7.20 17.76 -6.13
N ASP A 74 -5.97 18.21 -5.84
CA ASP A 74 -5.48 19.57 -6.10
C ASP A 74 -4.34 19.49 -7.12
N ARG A 75 -4.42 20.23 -8.22
CA ARG A 75 -3.42 20.24 -9.32
C ARG A 75 -3.01 18.83 -9.82
N PRO A 76 -3.94 17.92 -10.16
CA PRO A 76 -3.63 16.54 -10.53
C PRO A 76 -2.82 16.40 -11.83
N LYS A 77 -2.67 17.50 -12.60
CA LYS A 77 -1.88 17.55 -13.84
C LYS A 77 -0.50 18.17 -13.66
N ALA A 78 -0.09 18.47 -12.41
CA ALA A 78 1.26 18.90 -12.12
C ALA A 78 2.26 17.79 -12.51
N LYS A 79 3.50 18.18 -12.85
CA LYS A 79 4.55 17.21 -13.19
C LYS A 79 4.79 16.21 -12.05
N ARG A 80 4.78 16.72 -10.80
CA ARG A 80 4.86 15.89 -9.60
C ARG A 80 3.56 15.98 -8.83
N VAL A 81 3.05 14.83 -8.41
CA VAL A 81 1.82 14.68 -7.64
C VAL A 81 2.08 13.77 -6.45
N TRP A 82 1.67 14.22 -5.28
CA TRP A 82 1.65 13.42 -4.06
C TRP A 82 0.33 12.67 -3.97
N SER A 83 0.42 11.35 -3.78
CA SER A 83 -0.74 10.48 -3.57
C SER A 83 -0.81 10.11 -2.09
N LEU A 84 -1.97 10.28 -1.48
CA LEU A 84 -2.16 10.13 -0.03
C LEU A 84 -3.29 9.15 0.25
N ASP A 85 -2.99 8.13 1.05
CA ASP A 85 -3.96 7.37 1.81
C ASP A 85 -3.66 7.58 3.30
N PRO A 86 -4.49 8.35 4.00
CA PRO A 86 -4.23 8.72 5.38
C PRO A 86 -4.31 7.54 6.35
N ILE A 87 -5.19 6.56 6.10
CA ILE A 87 -5.34 5.34 6.90
C ILE A 87 -5.81 4.19 6.01
N ASP A 88 -4.87 3.55 5.33
CA ASP A 88 -5.11 2.28 4.64
C ASP A 88 -5.36 1.17 5.67
N GLY A 89 -6.52 0.53 5.56
CA GLY A 89 -6.99 -0.41 6.57
C GLY A 89 -7.83 0.23 7.67
N THR A 90 -8.73 1.15 7.36
CA THR A 90 -9.64 1.77 8.34
C THR A 90 -10.50 0.73 9.07
N ARG A 91 -10.83 -0.40 8.43
CA ARG A 91 -11.53 -1.53 9.08
C ARG A 91 -10.71 -2.11 10.22
N GLN A 92 -9.39 -2.26 10.05
CA GLN A 92 -8.46 -2.71 11.09
C GLN A 92 -8.38 -1.70 12.22
N LEU A 93 -8.29 -0.39 11.90
CA LEU A 93 -8.30 0.67 12.90
C LEU A 93 -9.56 0.61 13.76
N VAL A 94 -10.74 0.53 13.16
CA VAL A 94 -12.04 0.46 13.87
C VAL A 94 -12.15 -0.80 14.74
N CYS A 95 -11.56 -1.91 14.29
CA CYS A 95 -11.49 -3.15 15.08
C CYS A 95 -10.41 -3.13 16.18
N GLY A 96 -9.62 -2.04 16.30
CA GLY A 96 -8.53 -1.95 17.28
C GLY A 96 -7.31 -2.82 16.92
N LEU A 97 -7.18 -3.25 15.65
CA LEU A 97 -6.03 -4.01 15.18
C LEU A 97 -4.87 -3.06 14.83
N PRO A 98 -3.60 -3.51 14.99
CA PRO A 98 -2.45 -2.63 14.80
C PRO A 98 -1.91 -2.56 13.35
N CYS A 99 -2.48 -3.30 12.39
CA CYS A 99 -1.91 -3.56 11.08
C CYS A 99 -2.44 -2.64 9.95
N TRP A 100 -2.97 -1.47 10.29
CA TRP A 100 -3.30 -0.42 9.33
C TRP A 100 -2.08 0.47 9.07
N THR A 101 -2.07 1.17 7.92
CA THR A 101 -0.92 1.95 7.46
C THR A 101 -1.31 3.36 7.02
N VAL A 102 -0.31 4.25 6.95
CA VAL A 102 -0.37 5.53 6.24
C VAL A 102 0.45 5.37 4.98
N LEU A 103 -0.15 5.62 3.82
CA LEU A 103 0.52 5.50 2.53
C LEU A 103 0.73 6.88 1.91
N VAL A 104 1.97 7.16 1.51
CA VAL A 104 2.31 8.39 0.77
C VAL A 104 3.21 8.04 -0.41
N ALA A 105 2.83 8.49 -1.60
CA ALA A 105 3.67 8.37 -2.78
C ALA A 105 4.00 9.72 -3.39
N LEU A 106 5.19 9.84 -3.96
CA LEU A 106 5.52 10.87 -4.93
C LEU A 106 5.50 10.26 -6.34
N VAL A 107 4.65 10.81 -7.18
CA VAL A 107 4.45 10.39 -8.57
C VAL A 107 4.99 11.49 -9.48
N GLU A 108 5.87 11.18 -10.43
CA GLU A 108 6.38 12.10 -11.43
C GLU A 108 5.98 11.62 -12.83
N ASP A 109 5.33 12.49 -13.59
CA ASP A 109 4.83 12.18 -14.95
C ASP A 109 4.00 10.87 -15.00
N GLY A 110 3.19 10.62 -13.96
CA GLY A 110 2.34 9.43 -13.84
C GLY A 110 3.05 8.17 -13.28
N VAL A 111 4.36 8.23 -13.01
CA VAL A 111 5.14 7.10 -12.49
C VAL A 111 5.43 7.29 -11.00
N PRO A 112 5.05 6.35 -10.11
CA PRO A 112 5.45 6.40 -8.71
C PRO A 112 6.97 6.24 -8.57
N ILE A 113 7.65 7.30 -8.09
CA ILE A 113 9.11 7.35 -7.97
C ILE A 113 9.61 7.18 -6.54
N CYS A 114 8.76 7.44 -5.55
CA CYS A 114 9.10 7.27 -4.15
C CYS A 114 7.84 6.96 -3.35
N GLY A 115 7.96 6.12 -2.32
CA GLY A 115 6.83 5.70 -1.50
C GLY A 115 7.19 5.52 -0.03
N MET A 116 6.17 5.70 0.81
CA MET A 116 6.19 5.47 2.24
C MET A 116 5.05 4.54 2.64
N ILE A 117 5.36 3.53 3.42
CA ILE A 117 4.41 2.67 4.14
C ILE A 117 4.73 2.82 5.62
N ASP A 118 3.89 3.53 6.34
CA ASP A 118 4.06 3.72 7.78
C ASP A 118 3.01 2.89 8.54
N ALA A 119 3.43 2.01 9.43
CA ALA A 119 2.58 1.25 10.34
C ALA A 119 2.72 1.82 11.78
N PRO A 120 1.95 2.85 12.14
CA PRO A 120 2.16 3.63 13.36
C PRO A 120 2.11 2.81 14.64
N ARG A 121 1.16 1.87 14.74
CA ARG A 121 0.99 1.03 15.95
C ARG A 121 2.08 -0.01 16.13
N LEU A 122 2.79 -0.35 15.06
CA LEU A 122 3.91 -1.29 15.07
C LEU A 122 5.26 -0.58 15.15
N GLY A 123 5.28 0.76 15.00
CA GLY A 123 6.50 1.56 15.01
C GLY A 123 7.38 1.35 13.77
N GLU A 124 6.83 0.76 12.72
CA GLU A 124 7.55 0.46 11.49
C GLU A 124 7.30 1.54 10.42
N LEU A 125 8.36 2.15 9.91
CA LEU A 125 8.33 3.10 8.81
C LEU A 125 9.20 2.60 7.67
N VAL A 126 8.59 2.24 6.56
CA VAL A 126 9.27 1.77 5.35
C VAL A 126 9.21 2.85 4.27
N VAL A 127 10.34 3.12 3.63
CA VAL A 127 10.45 4.04 2.49
C VAL A 127 11.20 3.39 1.34
N GLY A 128 10.86 3.74 0.10
CA GLY A 128 11.54 3.20 -1.08
C GLY A 128 11.51 4.17 -2.26
N ASP A 129 12.55 4.13 -3.12
CA ASP A 129 12.72 4.98 -4.31
C ASP A 129 12.84 4.15 -5.61
N GLY A 130 12.45 2.88 -5.57
CA GLY A 130 12.56 1.96 -6.71
C GLY A 130 13.94 1.35 -6.89
N GLN A 131 14.98 1.90 -6.27
CA GLN A 131 16.34 1.37 -6.30
C GLN A 131 16.74 0.73 -4.97
N ARG A 132 16.23 1.26 -3.85
CA ARG A 132 16.43 0.74 -2.51
C ARG A 132 15.16 0.93 -1.69
N ALA A 133 14.97 0.07 -0.69
CA ALA A 133 13.96 0.21 0.34
C ALA A 133 14.62 0.14 1.72
N LEU A 134 14.18 1.01 2.63
CA LEU A 134 14.72 1.12 3.98
C LEU A 134 13.60 1.03 5.01
N MET A 135 13.86 0.33 6.12
CA MET A 135 13.14 0.52 7.38
C MET A 135 13.85 1.64 8.13
N LEU A 136 13.14 2.72 8.44
CA LEU A 136 13.69 3.82 9.24
C LEU A 136 13.46 3.50 10.72
N GLU A 137 14.52 3.12 11.41
CA GLU A 137 14.53 2.72 12.82
C GLU A 137 15.29 3.75 13.67
N PRO A 138 15.01 3.88 14.99
CA PRO A 138 15.74 4.81 15.87
C PRO A 138 17.26 4.56 15.89
N ALA A 139 17.70 3.33 15.68
CA ALA A 139 19.11 2.96 15.60
C ALA A 139 19.77 3.33 14.26
N GLY A 140 19.02 3.81 13.30
CA GLY A 140 19.42 4.15 11.94
C GLY A 140 18.69 3.32 10.87
N PRO A 141 18.77 3.73 9.60
CA PRO A 141 18.07 3.06 8.52
C PRO A 141 18.65 1.66 8.26
N ARG A 142 17.75 0.67 8.11
CA ARG A 142 18.08 -0.71 7.74
C ARG A 142 17.59 -1.00 6.33
N GLU A 143 18.49 -1.45 5.46
CA GLU A 143 18.12 -1.87 4.10
C GLU A 143 17.20 -3.09 4.13
N LEU A 144 16.14 -3.04 3.32
CA LEU A 144 15.19 -4.13 3.16
C LEU A 144 15.48 -4.90 1.87
N ARG A 145 15.23 -6.20 1.93
CA ARG A 145 15.28 -7.10 0.77
C ARG A 145 14.16 -8.12 0.88
N THR A 146 13.54 -8.42 -0.26
CA THR A 146 12.58 -9.51 -0.38
C THR A 146 13.25 -10.86 -0.05
N SER A 147 12.43 -11.89 0.21
CA SER A 147 12.92 -13.22 0.60
C SER A 147 13.68 -13.96 -0.51
N GLY A 148 13.44 -13.58 -1.79
CA GLY A 148 13.98 -14.29 -2.94
C GLY A 148 13.33 -15.66 -3.22
N VAL A 149 12.20 -16.01 -2.59
CA VAL A 149 11.41 -17.20 -2.92
C VAL A 149 10.99 -17.13 -4.38
N THR A 150 11.11 -18.27 -5.09
CA THR A 150 10.90 -18.36 -6.53
C THR A 150 9.75 -19.29 -6.93
N ARG A 151 9.11 -19.98 -5.97
CA ARG A 151 8.07 -20.99 -6.23
C ARG A 151 6.83 -20.76 -5.38
N LEU A 152 5.64 -20.98 -5.96
CA LEU A 152 4.36 -20.81 -5.26
C LEU A 152 4.18 -21.77 -4.08
N ASP A 153 4.62 -23.02 -4.21
CA ASP A 153 4.47 -24.03 -3.15
C ASP A 153 5.37 -23.75 -1.91
N GLU A 154 6.25 -22.76 -2.01
CA GLU A 154 7.05 -22.24 -0.91
C GLU A 154 6.54 -20.86 -0.41
N ALA A 155 5.69 -20.19 -1.19
CA ALA A 155 5.32 -18.80 -0.98
C ALA A 155 4.30 -18.59 0.14
N ARG A 156 4.51 -17.54 0.91
CA ARG A 156 3.56 -16.96 1.86
C ARG A 156 2.78 -15.86 1.13
N LEU A 157 1.52 -16.17 0.79
CA LEU A 157 0.59 -15.28 0.08
C LEU A 157 -0.18 -14.41 1.07
N SER A 158 -0.46 -13.17 0.69
CA SER A 158 -1.40 -12.29 1.39
C SER A 158 -2.39 -11.65 0.43
N THR A 159 -3.59 -11.34 0.94
CA THR A 159 -4.57 -10.40 0.39
C THR A 159 -5.36 -9.78 1.55
N THR A 160 -6.02 -8.66 1.31
CA THR A 160 -6.83 -7.98 2.32
C THR A 160 -8.08 -8.78 2.64
N ASP A 161 -8.98 -8.94 1.69
CA ASP A 161 -10.22 -9.71 1.88
C ASP A 161 -10.69 -10.32 0.55
N PRO A 162 -10.56 -11.64 0.37
CA PRO A 162 -10.94 -12.29 -0.89
C PRO A 162 -12.45 -12.25 -1.16
N TYR A 163 -13.28 -11.95 -0.15
CA TYR A 163 -14.73 -11.82 -0.32
C TYR A 163 -15.15 -10.47 -0.91
N LEU A 164 -14.24 -9.50 -1.01
CA LEU A 164 -14.45 -8.22 -1.68
C LEU A 164 -14.12 -8.27 -3.18
N PHE A 165 -13.54 -9.35 -3.66
CA PHE A 165 -13.19 -9.47 -5.08
C PHE A 165 -14.42 -9.53 -5.97
N ALA A 166 -14.37 -8.83 -7.10
CA ALA A 166 -15.36 -8.94 -8.16
C ALA A 166 -15.44 -10.38 -8.70
N SER A 167 -16.52 -10.70 -9.42
CA SER A 167 -16.90 -12.06 -9.78
C SER A 167 -15.85 -12.87 -10.55
N ASP A 168 -14.98 -12.22 -11.32
CA ASP A 168 -13.92 -12.86 -12.10
C ASP A 168 -12.57 -12.96 -11.34
N ALA A 169 -12.31 -12.05 -10.41
CA ALA A 169 -11.09 -12.05 -9.60
C ALA A 169 -11.12 -13.15 -8.53
N ALA A 170 -12.26 -13.41 -7.90
CA ALA A 170 -12.38 -14.40 -6.82
C ALA A 170 -11.93 -15.82 -7.23
N PRO A 171 -12.39 -16.42 -8.37
CA PRO A 171 -11.91 -17.74 -8.78
C PRO A 171 -10.43 -17.75 -9.18
N ARG A 172 -9.91 -16.67 -9.77
CA ARG A 172 -8.49 -16.53 -10.10
C ARG A 172 -7.64 -16.55 -8.82
N PHE A 173 -8.01 -15.74 -7.83
CA PHE A 173 -7.34 -15.72 -6.53
C PHE A 173 -7.40 -17.08 -5.82
N GLU A 174 -8.53 -17.78 -5.87
CA GLU A 174 -8.67 -19.10 -5.22
C GLU A 174 -7.73 -20.14 -5.81
N CYS A 175 -7.44 -20.09 -7.13
CA CYS A 175 -6.42 -20.94 -7.75
C CYS A 175 -5.02 -20.61 -7.21
N LEU A 176 -4.69 -19.31 -7.10
CA LEU A 176 -3.42 -18.86 -6.54
C LEU A 176 -3.26 -19.28 -5.07
N ARG A 177 -4.34 -19.09 -4.28
CA ARG A 177 -4.37 -19.50 -2.87
C ARG A 177 -4.11 -20.98 -2.65
N LYS A 178 -4.65 -21.84 -3.52
CA LYS A 178 -4.43 -23.30 -3.47
C LYS A 178 -3.01 -23.70 -3.84
N ALA A 179 -2.34 -22.94 -4.69
CA ALA A 179 -0.96 -23.19 -5.11
C ALA A 179 0.07 -22.70 -4.07
N ALA A 180 -0.28 -21.68 -3.28
CA ALA A 180 0.61 -21.10 -2.28
C ALA A 180 0.76 -22.00 -1.04
N ARG A 181 1.94 -21.94 -0.39
CA ARG A 181 2.23 -22.69 0.83
C ARG A 181 1.31 -22.35 2.00
N LEU A 182 1.03 -21.06 2.18
CA LEU A 182 0.08 -20.56 3.18
C LEU A 182 -0.48 -19.21 2.74
N THR A 183 -1.64 -18.84 3.26
CA THR A 183 -2.27 -17.54 2.97
C THR A 183 -2.68 -16.84 4.27
N ARG A 184 -2.51 -15.49 4.29
CA ARG A 184 -2.97 -14.61 5.35
C ARG A 184 -3.83 -13.50 4.75
N PHE A 185 -4.77 -12.98 5.57
CA PHE A 185 -5.73 -11.96 5.20
C PHE A 185 -5.67 -10.77 6.15
N GLY A 186 -6.19 -9.61 5.72
CA GLY A 186 -6.45 -8.45 6.56
C GLY A 186 -5.21 -7.64 6.93
N LEU A 187 -4.23 -7.54 6.03
CA LEU A 187 -3.01 -6.79 6.28
C LEU A 187 -2.89 -5.50 5.45
N ASP A 188 -3.72 -5.33 4.43
CA ASP A 188 -3.74 -4.16 3.54
C ASP A 188 -2.31 -3.73 3.12
N GLY A 189 -1.96 -2.46 3.12
CA GLY A 189 -0.61 -1.98 2.78
C GLY A 189 0.51 -2.54 3.65
N TYR A 190 0.21 -2.99 4.87
CA TYR A 190 1.20 -3.64 5.73
C TYR A 190 1.73 -4.95 5.14
N ALA A 191 0.93 -5.69 4.35
CA ALA A 191 1.39 -6.88 3.64
C ALA A 191 2.60 -6.57 2.74
N TYR A 192 2.59 -5.42 2.08
CA TYR A 192 3.67 -4.98 1.20
C TYR A 192 4.92 -4.56 1.97
N ALA A 193 4.78 -3.93 3.14
CA ALA A 193 5.91 -3.69 4.03
C ALA A 193 6.57 -5.00 4.47
N ARG A 194 5.77 -6.04 4.75
CA ARG A 194 6.25 -7.38 5.10
C ARG A 194 6.87 -8.12 3.92
N LEU A 195 6.39 -7.86 2.68
CA LEU A 195 7.02 -8.39 1.46
C LEU A 195 8.38 -7.75 1.24
N ALA A 196 8.48 -6.42 1.34
CA ALA A 196 9.76 -5.72 1.27
C ALA A 196 10.77 -6.19 2.34
N ALA A 197 10.29 -6.59 3.51
CA ALA A 197 11.11 -7.13 4.61
C ALA A 197 11.38 -8.66 4.50
N GLY A 198 10.90 -9.33 3.43
CA GLY A 198 11.16 -10.74 3.15
C GLY A 198 10.38 -11.74 4.02
N THR A 199 9.29 -11.32 4.69
CA THR A 199 8.48 -12.18 5.56
C THR A 199 7.13 -12.58 4.97
N ILE A 200 6.68 -11.90 3.90
CA ILE A 200 5.64 -12.30 2.94
C ILE A 200 6.33 -12.41 1.58
N ASP A 201 5.85 -13.29 0.71
CA ASP A 201 6.49 -13.56 -0.57
C ASP A 201 5.65 -13.12 -1.77
N LEU A 202 4.34 -13.07 -1.58
CA LEU A 202 3.38 -12.75 -2.64
C LEU A 202 2.20 -11.98 -2.06
N VAL A 203 1.78 -10.90 -2.71
CA VAL A 203 0.54 -10.18 -2.40
C VAL A 203 -0.26 -10.04 -3.68
N ALA A 204 -1.54 -10.41 -3.64
CA ALA A 204 -2.45 -10.30 -4.77
C ALA A 204 -3.73 -9.59 -4.34
N GLU A 205 -3.99 -8.41 -4.91
CA GLU A 205 -5.14 -7.56 -4.60
C GLU A 205 -5.91 -7.20 -5.87
N ALA A 206 -7.20 -6.93 -5.71
CA ALA A 206 -8.05 -6.43 -6.80
C ALA A 206 -9.01 -5.36 -6.28
N GLY A 207 -9.29 -4.36 -7.12
CA GLY A 207 -10.17 -3.24 -6.79
C GLY A 207 -9.47 -2.08 -6.08
N LEU A 208 -8.12 -2.09 -6.03
CA LEU A 208 -7.35 -1.00 -5.44
C LEU A 208 -7.46 0.28 -6.26
N LYS A 209 -7.52 1.42 -5.56
CA LYS A 209 -7.44 2.76 -6.12
C LYS A 209 -5.99 3.26 -6.17
N PRO A 210 -5.67 4.34 -6.91
CA PRO A 210 -4.31 4.83 -7.01
C PRO A 210 -3.62 5.12 -5.66
N HIS A 211 -4.32 5.66 -4.69
CA HIS A 211 -3.76 5.97 -3.36
C HIS A 211 -3.39 4.71 -2.57
N ASP A 212 -4.05 3.57 -2.83
CA ASP A 212 -3.78 2.30 -2.14
C ASP A 212 -2.46 1.66 -2.64
N TRP A 213 -2.06 1.84 -3.92
CA TRP A 213 -0.94 1.09 -4.49
C TRP A 213 0.26 1.94 -4.92
N GLN A 214 0.11 3.24 -5.17
CA GLN A 214 1.21 4.06 -5.69
C GLN A 214 2.41 4.13 -4.74
N ALA A 215 2.19 4.11 -3.43
CA ALA A 215 3.27 4.08 -2.45
C ALA A 215 4.01 2.74 -2.42
N LEU A 216 3.32 1.66 -2.73
CA LEU A 216 3.81 0.28 -2.61
C LEU A 216 4.84 -0.06 -3.69
N VAL A 217 4.62 0.43 -4.93
CA VAL A 217 5.45 0.11 -6.10
C VAL A 217 6.94 0.43 -5.90
N PRO A 218 7.34 1.68 -5.55
CA PRO A 218 8.75 2.00 -5.36
C PRO A 218 9.36 1.30 -4.14
N VAL A 219 8.57 0.98 -3.11
CA VAL A 219 9.05 0.22 -1.94
C VAL A 219 9.38 -1.22 -2.34
N ILE A 220 8.47 -1.91 -3.03
CA ILE A 220 8.70 -3.31 -3.43
C ILE A 220 9.84 -3.43 -4.43
N ARG A 221 9.87 -2.58 -5.46
CA ARG A 221 10.97 -2.55 -6.44
C ARG A 221 12.31 -2.25 -5.78
N GLY A 222 12.33 -1.29 -4.86
CA GLY A 222 13.52 -0.94 -4.09
C GLY A 222 14.04 -2.06 -3.19
N ALA A 223 13.18 -2.96 -2.73
CA ALA A 223 13.56 -4.17 -1.99
C ALA A 223 13.97 -5.35 -2.90
N GLY A 224 13.95 -5.18 -4.24
CA GLY A 224 14.30 -6.21 -5.22
C GLY A 224 13.13 -7.12 -5.63
N GLY A 225 11.88 -6.75 -5.27
CA GLY A 225 10.68 -7.46 -5.70
C GLY A 225 10.15 -6.98 -7.05
N THR A 226 9.14 -7.68 -7.56
CA THR A 226 8.44 -7.39 -8.80
C THR A 226 7.00 -6.96 -8.50
N VAL A 227 6.51 -5.94 -9.22
CA VAL A 227 5.12 -5.47 -9.15
C VAL A 227 4.57 -5.32 -10.56
N GLY A 228 3.38 -5.85 -10.79
CA GLY A 228 2.62 -5.74 -12.02
C GLY A 228 1.13 -6.05 -11.78
N ASN A 229 0.36 -6.13 -12.87
CA ASN A 229 -1.03 -6.57 -12.79
C ASN A 229 -1.14 -8.12 -12.87
N TRP A 230 -2.36 -8.64 -12.68
CA TRP A 230 -2.61 -10.08 -12.68
C TRP A 230 -2.42 -10.76 -14.04
N ASP A 231 -2.20 -10.00 -15.11
CA ASP A 231 -1.91 -10.48 -16.46
C ASP A 231 -0.42 -10.35 -16.82
N GLY A 232 0.41 -9.88 -15.86
CA GLY A 232 1.85 -9.73 -16.02
C GLY A 232 2.29 -8.41 -16.64
N GLY A 233 1.37 -7.47 -16.85
CA GLY A 233 1.67 -6.13 -17.38
C GLY A 233 2.01 -5.11 -16.30
N ASP A 234 2.51 -3.94 -16.75
CA ASP A 234 2.87 -2.82 -15.86
C ASP A 234 1.71 -1.82 -15.66
N GLU A 235 0.58 -1.99 -16.35
CA GLU A 235 -0.58 -1.10 -16.21
C GLU A 235 -1.41 -1.50 -14.98
N LEU A 236 -1.41 -0.61 -13.97
CA LEU A 236 -2.00 -0.88 -12.64
C LEU A 236 -3.32 -0.13 -12.40
N SER A 237 -3.77 0.70 -13.33
CA SER A 237 -4.95 1.57 -13.15
C SER A 237 -6.27 0.78 -12.97
N ALA A 238 -6.31 -0.48 -13.41
CA ALA A 238 -7.45 -1.37 -13.18
C ALA A 238 -7.57 -1.83 -11.70
N GLY A 239 -6.54 -1.58 -10.88
CA GLY A 239 -6.54 -1.95 -9.46
C GLY A 239 -6.27 -3.42 -9.18
N GLU A 240 -5.93 -4.23 -10.20
CA GLU A 240 -5.42 -5.59 -10.00
C GLU A 240 -3.91 -5.51 -9.77
N ILE A 241 -3.46 -5.74 -8.54
CA ILE A 241 -2.04 -5.63 -8.15
C ILE A 241 -1.52 -7.00 -7.74
N LEU A 242 -0.40 -7.39 -8.35
CA LEU A 242 0.40 -8.55 -7.96
C LEU A 242 1.80 -8.07 -7.60
N ALA A 243 2.23 -8.33 -6.38
CA ALA A 243 3.58 -8.05 -5.91
C ALA A 243 4.24 -9.34 -5.43
N ALA A 244 5.46 -9.61 -5.89
CA ALA A 244 6.19 -10.84 -5.60
C ALA A 244 7.62 -10.59 -5.14
N ALA A 245 8.14 -11.50 -4.32
CA ALA A 245 9.50 -11.45 -3.82
C ALA A 245 10.58 -11.61 -4.91
N SER A 246 10.21 -12.15 -6.07
CA SER A 246 11.11 -12.36 -7.21
C SER A 246 10.36 -12.41 -8.54
N GLN A 247 11.06 -12.15 -9.65
CA GLN A 247 10.48 -12.28 -10.98
C GLN A 247 9.98 -13.71 -11.28
N PRO A 248 10.73 -14.80 -10.99
CA PRO A 248 10.21 -16.16 -11.23
C PRO A 248 8.92 -16.46 -10.46
N LEU A 249 8.79 -16.01 -9.20
CA LEU A 249 7.55 -16.19 -8.43
C LEU A 249 6.40 -15.38 -9.03
N PHE A 250 6.67 -14.15 -9.50
CA PHE A 250 5.70 -13.31 -10.21
C PHE A 250 5.17 -14.02 -11.47
N ASP A 251 6.07 -14.54 -12.32
CA ASP A 251 5.72 -15.22 -13.57
C ASP A 251 4.89 -16.49 -13.31
N GLU A 252 5.24 -17.28 -12.29
CA GLU A 252 4.48 -18.46 -11.89
C GLU A 252 3.07 -18.07 -11.37
N ALA A 253 2.96 -17.01 -10.59
CA ALA A 253 1.68 -16.52 -10.10
C ALA A 253 0.79 -16.01 -11.25
N VAL A 254 1.33 -15.25 -12.20
CA VAL A 254 0.63 -14.80 -13.42
C VAL A 254 0.11 -15.99 -14.22
N ALA A 255 0.91 -17.05 -14.40
CA ALA A 255 0.49 -18.25 -15.12
C ALA A 255 -0.73 -18.93 -14.47
N VAL A 256 -0.75 -19.03 -13.13
CA VAL A 256 -1.89 -19.56 -12.36
C VAL A 256 -3.12 -18.67 -12.50
N LEU A 257 -2.97 -17.34 -12.32
CA LEU A 257 -4.07 -16.37 -12.43
C LEU A 257 -4.69 -16.36 -13.83
N SER A 258 -3.88 -16.47 -14.87
CA SER A 258 -4.32 -16.50 -16.27
C SER A 258 -5.04 -17.79 -16.64
N SER A 259 -4.60 -18.94 -16.12
CA SER A 259 -5.22 -20.24 -16.40
C SER A 259 -6.66 -20.34 -15.85
N ALA A 260 -6.97 -19.61 -14.79
CA ALA A 260 -8.29 -19.57 -14.15
C ALA A 260 -9.33 -18.72 -14.91
N ARG A 261 -8.95 -17.94 -15.92
CA ARG A 261 -9.88 -17.21 -16.80
C ARG A 261 -10.64 -18.10 -17.78
N ILE A 262 -10.15 -19.31 -18.04
CA ILE A 262 -10.61 -20.18 -19.12
C ILE A 262 -11.66 -21.20 -18.63
N SER A 263 -11.93 -21.25 -17.33
CA SER A 263 -12.89 -22.17 -16.70
C SER A 263 -14.16 -21.44 -16.24
#